data_75db3a8eac1fdeffe0383f278f858028
#
_entry.id   75db3a8eac1fdeffe0383f278f858028
#
_cell.length_a   1.000
_cell.length_b   1.000
_cell.length_c   1.000
_cell.angle_alpha   90.00
_cell.angle_beta   90.00
_cell.angle_gamma   90.00
#
_symmetry.space_group_name_H-M   'P 1'
#
loop_
_entity.id
_entity.type
_entity.pdbx_description
1 polymer ?
#
loop_
_entity_poly.entity_id
_entity_poly.type
_entity_poly.pdbx_seq_one_letter_code
_entity_poly.pdbx_strand_id
1 'polypeptide(L)'
;MWLPFGLLLMATRIVIGLTFPRWLSIPILQATGIRYTIKGLPNRINEDTEKRSKGMLYACNHRTLLDPLFLSFSLNKPLTAVTYSLSRVSEMLSPIPTVRLTRDRDLDGRIMESMLGQGDLVVCPEGTTCRERFLLRFSPLFAEMSDRITPVALNSHVGMFYGTTAGGLKCLDPVYFFLNPCPVYSACLLGTVRGMGTCRDVEGLKFEVANHVQRMIGESLGFRCTSLTRRDKYMVLAGNEGIV
;
A
#
# COMPACT_ATOMS: atom_id res chain seq x y z
N MET A 1 -22.02 -22.77 6.81
CA MET A 1 -21.37 -23.27 8.05
C MET A 1 -19.97 -22.67 8.32
N TRP A 2 -19.32 -21.98 7.38
CA TRP A 2 -17.99 -21.35 7.58
C TRP A 2 -17.99 -20.14 8.53
N LEU A 3 -19.04 -19.32 8.55
CA LEU A 3 -19.04 -18.00 9.18
C LEU A 3 -18.63 -17.98 10.68
N PRO A 4 -19.11 -18.88 11.55
CA PRO A 4 -18.69 -18.88 12.95
C PRO A 4 -17.18 -19.14 13.13
N PHE A 5 -16.64 -20.11 12.38
CA PHE A 5 -15.19 -20.40 12.37
C PHE A 5 -14.39 -19.25 11.77
N GLY A 6 -14.90 -18.66 10.70
CA GLY A 6 -14.27 -17.51 10.06
C GLY A 6 -14.19 -16.29 10.98
N LEU A 7 -15.22 -16.02 11.78
CA LEU A 7 -15.22 -14.93 12.76
C LEU A 7 -14.16 -15.15 13.85
N LEU A 8 -14.05 -16.37 14.38
CA LEU A 8 -13.02 -16.70 15.36
C LEU A 8 -11.62 -16.55 14.75
N LEU A 9 -11.43 -17.09 13.53
CA LEU A 9 -10.17 -16.99 12.80
C LEU A 9 -9.78 -15.55 12.50
N MET A 10 -10.73 -14.73 12.07
CA MET A 10 -10.54 -13.29 11.83
C MET A 10 -10.12 -12.56 13.10
N ALA A 11 -10.84 -12.78 14.22
CA ALA A 11 -10.50 -12.18 15.51
C ALA A 11 -9.07 -12.57 15.95
N THR A 12 -8.73 -13.85 15.84
CA THR A 12 -7.37 -14.36 16.13
C THR A 12 -6.30 -13.65 15.28
N ARG A 13 -6.52 -13.50 13.98
CA ARG A 13 -5.59 -12.82 13.05
C ARG A 13 -5.41 -11.34 13.37
N ILE A 14 -6.50 -10.65 13.72
CA ILE A 14 -6.44 -9.24 14.15
C ILE A 14 -5.62 -9.12 15.44
N VAL A 15 -5.90 -9.97 16.44
CA VAL A 15 -5.13 -9.98 17.69
C VAL A 15 -3.64 -10.23 17.43
N ILE A 16 -3.30 -11.21 16.58
CA ILE A 16 -1.91 -11.46 16.21
C ILE A 16 -1.25 -10.21 15.61
N GLY A 17 -1.93 -9.54 14.67
CA GLY A 17 -1.40 -8.34 14.02
C GLY A 17 -1.22 -7.15 14.97
N LEU A 18 -2.04 -7.06 16.03
CA LEU A 18 -1.99 -5.96 17.00
C LEU A 18 -1.01 -6.21 18.16
N THR A 19 -0.80 -7.47 18.56
CA THR A 19 -0.09 -7.80 19.80
C THR A 19 1.33 -8.31 19.59
N PHE A 20 1.59 -9.00 18.48
CA PHE A 20 2.91 -9.59 18.23
C PHE A 20 3.85 -8.63 17.50
N PRO A 21 5.17 -8.72 17.76
CA PRO A 21 6.15 -7.94 17.00
C PRO A 21 6.17 -8.36 15.53
N ARG A 22 6.51 -7.41 14.64
CA ARG A 22 6.45 -7.57 13.18
C ARG A 22 7.11 -8.85 12.66
N TRP A 23 8.30 -9.17 13.18
CA TRP A 23 9.05 -10.36 12.75
C TRP A 23 8.36 -11.69 13.07
N LEU A 24 7.48 -11.70 14.07
CA LEU A 24 6.74 -12.89 14.51
C LEU A 24 5.33 -12.94 13.92
N SER A 25 4.75 -11.80 13.60
CA SER A 25 3.36 -11.72 13.08
C SER A 25 3.18 -12.50 11.77
N ILE A 26 4.12 -12.38 10.82
CA ILE A 26 4.01 -13.08 9.52
C ILE A 26 4.02 -14.60 9.69
N PRO A 27 4.99 -15.24 10.36
CA PRO A 27 4.96 -16.71 10.50
C PRO A 27 3.72 -17.20 11.28
N ILE A 28 3.26 -16.48 12.30
CA ILE A 28 2.05 -16.87 13.03
C ILE A 28 0.81 -16.71 12.13
N LEU A 29 0.68 -15.62 11.37
CA LEU A 29 -0.40 -15.43 10.41
C LEU A 29 -0.40 -16.52 9.34
N GLN A 30 0.77 -16.95 8.87
CA GLN A 30 0.90 -18.09 7.94
C GLN A 30 0.41 -19.40 8.57
N ALA A 31 0.70 -19.64 9.85
CA ALA A 31 0.19 -20.80 10.56
C ALA A 31 -1.35 -20.81 10.67
N THR A 32 -2.01 -19.64 10.59
CA THR A 32 -3.48 -19.52 10.51
C THR A 32 -4.05 -19.72 9.10
N GLY A 33 -3.22 -20.05 8.11
CA GLY A 33 -3.63 -20.30 6.71
C GLY A 33 -3.43 -19.13 5.75
N ILE A 34 -2.95 -17.97 6.19
CA ILE A 34 -2.59 -16.88 5.27
C ILE A 34 -1.36 -17.30 4.46
N ARG A 35 -1.47 -17.33 3.15
CA ARG A 35 -0.32 -17.59 2.27
C ARG A 35 0.34 -16.27 1.91
N TYR A 36 1.56 -16.10 2.41
CA TYR A 36 2.33 -14.89 2.20
C TYR A 36 3.64 -15.17 1.46
N THR A 37 3.92 -14.38 0.42
CA THR A 37 5.16 -14.49 -0.36
C THR A 37 5.75 -13.09 -0.58
N ILE A 38 7.05 -12.95 -0.35
CA ILE A 38 7.79 -11.74 -0.69
C ILE A 38 8.95 -12.10 -1.63
N LYS A 39 9.18 -11.25 -2.64
CA LYS A 39 10.29 -11.36 -3.61
C LYS A 39 11.02 -10.02 -3.71
N GLY A 40 12.25 -10.08 -4.19
CA GLY A 40 13.03 -8.86 -4.47
C GLY A 40 13.47 -8.12 -3.20
N LEU A 41 13.58 -8.80 -2.05
CA LEU A 41 14.16 -8.18 -0.87
C LEU A 41 15.55 -7.65 -1.22
N PRO A 42 15.87 -6.37 -0.92
CA PRO A 42 17.21 -5.84 -1.15
C PRO A 42 18.20 -6.71 -0.38
N ASN A 43 19.25 -7.17 -1.08
CA ASN A 43 20.36 -7.82 -0.41
C ASN A 43 20.90 -6.85 0.64
N ARG A 44 20.90 -7.26 1.90
CA ARG A 44 21.41 -6.45 3.03
C ARG A 44 22.86 -5.97 2.86
N ILE A 45 23.58 -6.54 1.88
CA ILE A 45 25.01 -6.31 1.64
C ILE A 45 25.27 -5.06 0.78
N ASN A 46 24.28 -4.57 0.01
CA ASN A 46 24.44 -3.44 -0.92
C ASN A 46 23.68 -2.16 -0.51
N GLU A 47 23.21 -2.09 0.74
CA GLU A 47 22.80 -0.80 1.26
C GLU A 47 24.09 -0.03 1.58
N ASP A 48 24.61 0.67 0.58
CA ASP A 48 25.68 1.65 0.75
C ASP A 48 25.38 2.47 1.99
N THR A 49 26.33 2.45 2.91
CA THR A 49 26.36 3.21 4.16
C THR A 49 26.50 4.72 3.90
N GLU A 50 26.13 5.20 2.72
CA GLU A 50 25.94 6.61 2.46
C GLU A 50 24.93 7.16 3.44
N LYS A 51 25.33 8.13 4.22
CA LYS A 51 24.55 8.88 5.20
C LYS A 51 23.11 9.07 4.71
N ARG A 52 22.18 8.24 5.18
CA ARG A 52 20.75 8.36 4.87
C ARG A 52 20.23 9.66 5.48
N SER A 53 20.25 10.73 4.72
CA SER A 53 19.66 12.00 5.15
C SER A 53 18.13 11.96 5.14
N LYS A 54 17.51 11.04 4.35
CA LYS A 54 16.06 10.88 4.24
C LYS A 54 15.66 9.41 4.15
N GLY A 55 14.42 9.09 4.59
CA GLY A 55 13.82 7.77 4.48
C GLY A 55 13.58 7.33 3.02
N MET A 56 13.28 6.05 2.84
CA MET A 56 12.91 5.46 1.56
C MET A 56 11.42 5.66 1.31
N LEU A 57 11.05 6.01 0.07
CA LEU A 57 9.66 6.07 -0.37
C LEU A 57 9.28 4.79 -1.12
N TYR A 58 8.37 4.02 -0.55
CA TYR A 58 7.78 2.85 -1.19
C TYR A 58 6.49 3.25 -1.91
N ALA A 59 6.44 3.06 -3.22
CA ALA A 59 5.25 3.31 -4.04
C ALA A 59 4.61 1.98 -4.45
N CYS A 60 3.38 1.72 -3.98
CA CYS A 60 2.68 0.45 -4.13
C CYS A 60 1.39 0.63 -4.93
N ASN A 61 1.01 -0.35 -5.75
CA ASN A 61 -0.39 -0.47 -6.14
C ASN A 61 -1.25 -0.83 -4.91
N HIS A 62 -2.56 -0.61 -4.99
CA HIS A 62 -3.44 -0.74 -3.82
C HIS A 62 -4.48 -1.85 -4.00
N ARG A 63 -4.25 -3.00 -3.35
CA ARG A 63 -5.13 -4.18 -3.41
C ARG A 63 -6.10 -4.25 -2.23
N THR A 64 -5.60 -3.94 -1.03
CA THR A 64 -6.37 -3.98 0.21
C THR A 64 -5.94 -2.85 1.15
N LEU A 65 -6.74 -2.53 2.15
CA LEU A 65 -6.33 -1.58 3.20
C LEU A 65 -5.17 -2.10 4.06
N LEU A 66 -4.85 -3.40 3.95
CA LEU A 66 -3.76 -4.04 4.69
C LEU A 66 -2.39 -3.93 3.97
N ASP A 67 -2.34 -3.38 2.77
CA ASP A 67 -1.11 -3.33 1.96
C ASP A 67 0.08 -2.69 2.68
N PRO A 68 -0.04 -1.49 3.30
CA PRO A 68 1.06 -0.88 4.04
C PRO A 68 1.50 -1.72 5.25
N LEU A 69 0.55 -2.35 5.93
CA LEU A 69 0.79 -3.21 7.08
C LEU A 69 1.60 -4.45 6.69
N PHE A 70 1.14 -5.18 5.67
CA PHE A 70 1.85 -6.37 5.18
C PHE A 70 3.25 -6.01 4.69
N LEU A 71 3.43 -4.87 4.03
CA LEU A 71 4.75 -4.41 3.60
C LEU A 71 5.66 -4.12 4.80
N SER A 72 5.16 -3.40 5.83
CA SER A 72 5.92 -3.11 7.05
C SER A 72 6.37 -4.39 7.77
N PHE A 73 5.47 -5.37 7.88
CA PHE A 73 5.78 -6.65 8.50
C PHE A 73 6.81 -7.44 7.68
N SER A 74 6.67 -7.42 6.36
CA SER A 74 7.56 -8.13 5.44
C SER A 74 8.99 -7.63 5.46
N LEU A 75 9.14 -6.33 5.49
CA LEU A 75 10.44 -5.67 5.57
C LEU A 75 11.01 -5.71 6.98
N ASN A 76 10.20 -6.10 7.96
CA ASN A 76 10.50 -5.98 9.39
C ASN A 76 11.00 -4.57 9.77
N LYS A 77 10.43 -3.54 9.12
CA LYS A 77 10.80 -2.13 9.30
C LYS A 77 9.58 -1.31 9.72
N PRO A 78 9.74 -0.27 10.55
CA PRO A 78 8.70 0.71 10.77
C PRO A 78 8.47 1.47 9.47
N LEU A 79 7.23 1.46 8.95
CA LEU A 79 6.80 2.27 7.83
C LEU A 79 5.66 3.17 8.28
N THR A 80 5.64 4.41 7.79
CA THR A 80 4.50 5.31 7.95
C THR A 80 3.64 5.24 6.70
N ALA A 81 2.36 4.91 6.85
CA ALA A 81 1.42 4.84 5.74
C ALA A 81 0.78 6.20 5.46
N VAL A 82 0.81 6.62 4.19
CA VAL A 82 0.14 7.83 3.74
C VAL A 82 -1.30 7.52 3.35
N THR A 83 -2.28 8.24 3.90
CA THR A 83 -3.71 7.99 3.68
C THR A 83 -4.46 9.29 3.36
N TYR A 84 -5.53 9.21 2.53
CA TYR A 84 -6.40 10.35 2.25
C TYR A 84 -7.75 10.28 2.97
N SER A 85 -8.28 9.10 3.18
CA SER A 85 -9.66 8.91 3.67
C SER A 85 -9.82 7.66 4.51
N LEU A 86 -8.81 7.35 5.32
CA LEU A 86 -8.93 6.25 6.28
C LEU A 86 -9.91 6.67 7.39
N SER A 87 -10.79 5.76 7.84
CA SER A 87 -11.67 6.04 8.96
C SER A 87 -10.88 6.20 10.25
N ARG A 88 -11.36 7.01 11.20
CA ARG A 88 -10.71 7.17 12.52
C ARG A 88 -10.56 5.85 13.25
N VAL A 89 -11.52 4.94 13.10
CA VAL A 89 -11.46 3.59 13.66
C VAL A 89 -10.32 2.79 13.06
N SER A 90 -10.17 2.84 11.72
CA SER A 90 -9.08 2.14 11.04
C SER A 90 -7.70 2.74 11.37
N GLU A 91 -7.61 4.05 11.58
CA GLU A 91 -6.37 4.70 12.03
C GLU A 91 -6.00 4.27 13.45
N MET A 92 -6.97 4.24 14.36
CA MET A 92 -6.77 3.83 15.76
C MET A 92 -6.37 2.35 15.87
N LEU A 93 -6.93 1.50 15.02
CA LEU A 93 -6.62 0.06 14.96
C LEU A 93 -5.40 -0.27 14.09
N SER A 94 -4.75 0.72 13.49
CA SER A 94 -3.58 0.48 12.66
C SER A 94 -2.35 0.19 13.54
N PRO A 95 -1.70 -0.97 13.38
CA PRO A 95 -0.46 -1.27 14.12
C PRO A 95 0.77 -0.56 13.54
N ILE A 96 0.61 0.26 12.51
CA ILE A 96 1.65 1.12 11.94
C ILE A 96 1.20 2.58 11.96
N PRO A 97 2.13 3.55 12.08
CA PRO A 97 1.80 4.97 11.97
C PRO A 97 1.11 5.29 10.65
N THR A 98 0.10 6.15 10.71
CA THR A 98 -0.60 6.67 9.54
C THR A 98 -0.57 8.18 9.52
N VAL A 99 -0.40 8.76 8.35
CA VAL A 99 -0.45 10.22 8.12
C VAL A 99 -1.54 10.52 7.13
N ARG A 100 -2.48 11.36 7.55
CA ARG A 100 -3.59 11.79 6.71
C ARG A 100 -3.21 13.00 5.89
N LEU A 101 -3.41 12.88 4.58
CA LEU A 101 -3.28 13.99 3.64
C LEU A 101 -4.62 14.73 3.47
N THR A 102 -4.52 16.00 3.11
CA THR A 102 -5.66 16.95 3.06
C THR A 102 -6.23 17.13 1.67
N ARG A 103 -5.52 16.69 0.61
CA ARG A 103 -5.74 16.96 -0.82
C ARG A 103 -5.34 18.38 -1.25
N ASP A 104 -4.78 19.16 -0.35
CA ASP A 104 -4.01 20.35 -0.69
C ASP A 104 -2.59 19.90 -1.07
N ARG A 105 -2.20 20.16 -2.33
CA ARG A 105 -0.95 19.62 -2.88
C ARG A 105 0.28 20.12 -2.13
N ASP A 106 0.30 21.42 -1.80
CA ASP A 106 1.46 22.06 -1.18
C ASP A 106 1.60 21.64 0.29
N LEU A 107 0.46 21.53 0.98
CA LEU A 107 0.42 21.06 2.35
C LEU A 107 0.79 19.58 2.41
N ASP A 108 0.22 18.76 1.55
CA ASP A 108 0.49 17.32 1.48
C ASP A 108 1.97 17.04 1.14
N GLY A 109 2.55 17.85 0.24
CA GLY A 109 3.97 17.78 -0.09
C GLY A 109 4.86 18.04 1.11
N ARG A 110 4.59 19.11 1.89
CA ARG A 110 5.33 19.42 3.12
C ARG A 110 5.20 18.34 4.19
N ILE A 111 3.99 17.79 4.35
CA ILE A 111 3.75 16.68 5.28
C ILE A 111 4.60 15.47 4.90
N MET A 112 4.54 15.04 3.64
CA MET A 112 5.30 13.88 3.17
C MET A 112 6.82 14.10 3.30
N GLU A 113 7.31 15.29 2.98
CA GLU A 113 8.74 15.63 3.12
C GLU A 113 9.21 15.58 4.58
N SER A 114 8.42 16.14 5.49
CA SER A 114 8.68 16.06 6.93
C SER A 114 8.73 14.61 7.41
N MET A 115 7.81 13.76 6.95
CA MET A 115 7.76 12.35 7.34
C MET A 115 8.95 11.56 6.76
N LEU A 116 9.35 11.84 5.51
CA LEU A 116 10.56 11.25 4.91
C LEU A 116 11.84 11.64 5.65
N GLY A 117 11.86 12.80 6.29
CA GLY A 117 12.93 13.19 7.20
C GLY A 117 12.98 12.36 8.51
N GLN A 118 11.87 11.75 8.88
CA GLN A 118 11.74 10.95 10.12
C GLN A 118 11.88 9.45 9.88
N GLY A 119 11.61 8.96 8.67
CA GLY A 119 11.68 7.52 8.35
C GLY A 119 11.09 7.16 6.99
N ASP A 120 10.92 5.86 6.80
CA ASP A 120 10.42 5.28 5.56
C ASP A 120 8.91 5.50 5.41
N LEU A 121 8.47 5.89 4.21
CA LEU A 121 7.07 6.08 3.86
C LEU A 121 6.57 5.01 2.90
N VAL A 122 5.29 4.66 3.02
CA VAL A 122 4.57 3.89 2.00
C VAL A 122 3.37 4.68 1.48
N VAL A 123 3.26 4.77 0.18
CA VAL A 123 2.17 5.45 -0.53
C VAL A 123 1.54 4.52 -1.55
N CYS A 124 0.20 4.59 -1.66
CA CYS A 124 -0.56 3.92 -2.73
C CYS A 124 -1.12 5.00 -3.68
N PRO A 125 -0.38 5.34 -4.77
CA PRO A 125 -0.70 6.50 -5.60
C PRO A 125 -2.01 6.41 -6.38
N GLU A 126 -2.64 5.23 -6.44
CA GLU A 126 -3.99 5.04 -7.00
C GLU A 126 -5.07 5.76 -6.18
N GLY A 127 -4.81 6.03 -4.90
CA GLY A 127 -5.73 6.69 -3.97
C GLY A 127 -6.99 5.89 -3.63
N THR A 128 -7.08 4.65 -4.07
CA THR A 128 -8.17 3.70 -3.77
C THR A 128 -7.73 2.27 -4.04
N THR A 129 -8.31 1.31 -3.30
CA THR A 129 -8.08 -0.12 -3.55
C THR A 129 -8.68 -0.55 -4.89
N CYS A 130 -7.98 -1.42 -5.63
CA CYS A 130 -8.45 -2.00 -6.89
C CYS A 130 -8.20 -3.51 -6.89
N ARG A 131 -9.27 -4.33 -7.00
CA ARG A 131 -9.16 -5.79 -7.03
C ARG A 131 -8.94 -6.37 -8.43
N GLU A 132 -9.28 -5.62 -9.47
CA GLU A 132 -9.20 -6.06 -10.86
C GLU A 132 -7.74 -6.09 -11.35
N ARG A 133 -7.50 -6.76 -12.48
CA ARG A 133 -6.15 -6.89 -13.06
C ARG A 133 -5.77 -5.69 -13.92
N PHE A 134 -6.02 -4.51 -13.40
CA PHE A 134 -5.53 -3.26 -13.99
C PHE A 134 -5.14 -2.28 -12.87
N LEU A 135 -4.28 -1.34 -13.20
CA LEU A 135 -3.83 -0.28 -12.32
C LEU A 135 -4.52 1.02 -12.72
N LEU A 136 -5.03 1.74 -11.73
CA LEU A 136 -5.49 3.11 -11.93
C LEU A 136 -4.29 4.04 -12.13
N ARG A 137 -4.55 5.22 -12.70
CA ARG A 137 -3.52 6.25 -12.87
C ARG A 137 -2.91 6.62 -11.53
N PHE A 138 -1.60 6.65 -11.48
CA PHE A 138 -0.86 7.08 -10.30
C PHE A 138 -0.85 8.60 -10.16
N SER A 139 -1.15 9.09 -8.96
CA SER A 139 -0.95 10.51 -8.61
C SER A 139 0.54 10.84 -8.65
N PRO A 140 0.97 11.94 -9.29
CA PRO A 140 2.39 12.26 -9.41
C PRO A 140 3.01 12.86 -8.14
N LEU A 141 2.23 13.16 -7.09
CA LEU A 141 2.73 13.84 -5.89
C LEU A 141 3.94 13.12 -5.26
N PHE A 142 3.90 11.78 -5.19
CA PHE A 142 4.99 11.01 -4.58
C PHE A 142 6.32 11.15 -5.34
N ALA A 143 6.27 11.38 -6.65
CA ALA A 143 7.45 11.52 -7.49
C ALA A 143 8.19 12.85 -7.26
N GLU A 144 7.53 13.84 -6.66
CA GLU A 144 8.13 15.13 -6.30
C GLU A 144 8.80 15.10 -4.92
N MET A 145 8.51 14.09 -4.11
CA MET A 145 8.92 14.05 -2.71
C MET A 145 10.26 13.35 -2.49
N SER A 146 10.65 12.46 -3.38
CA SER A 146 11.88 11.67 -3.23
C SER A 146 12.49 11.33 -4.59
N ASP A 147 13.81 11.40 -4.65
CA ASP A 147 14.66 10.89 -5.73
C ASP A 147 14.95 9.39 -5.61
N ARG A 148 14.50 8.76 -4.51
CA ARG A 148 14.70 7.35 -4.18
C ARG A 148 13.34 6.68 -3.95
N ILE A 149 12.76 6.17 -5.02
CA ILE A 149 11.46 5.51 -4.99
C ILE A 149 11.66 4.01 -5.22
N THR A 150 11.14 3.18 -4.32
CA THR A 150 11.10 1.73 -4.51
C THR A 150 9.69 1.33 -4.89
N PRO A 151 9.43 0.96 -6.16
CA PRO A 151 8.15 0.41 -6.56
C PRO A 151 7.93 -0.96 -5.92
N VAL A 152 6.71 -1.21 -5.45
CA VAL A 152 6.33 -2.50 -4.85
C VAL A 152 5.07 -3.01 -5.52
N ALA A 153 5.18 -4.16 -6.17
CA ALA A 153 4.07 -4.83 -6.81
C ALA A 153 3.35 -5.73 -5.80
N LEU A 154 2.11 -5.39 -5.47
CA LEU A 154 1.28 -6.08 -4.49
C LEU A 154 0.15 -6.84 -5.18
N ASN A 155 -0.08 -8.08 -4.77
CA ASN A 155 -1.23 -8.85 -5.23
C ASN A 155 -1.87 -9.60 -4.07
N SER A 156 -3.20 -9.65 -4.09
CA SER A 156 -3.99 -10.41 -3.12
C SER A 156 -5.06 -11.23 -3.84
N HIS A 157 -5.25 -12.46 -3.36
CA HIS A 157 -6.31 -13.34 -3.85
C HIS A 157 -7.07 -13.93 -2.67
N VAL A 158 -8.39 -13.90 -2.77
CA VAL A 158 -9.33 -14.40 -1.76
C VAL A 158 -10.38 -15.27 -2.42
N GLY A 159 -10.80 -16.33 -1.73
CA GLY A 159 -11.71 -17.33 -2.31
C GLY A 159 -13.18 -17.11 -1.98
N MET A 160 -13.51 -16.49 -0.83
CA MET A 160 -14.90 -16.38 -0.34
C MET A 160 -15.38 -14.94 -0.20
N PHE A 161 -14.63 -14.10 0.47
CA PHE A 161 -15.02 -12.73 0.78
C PHE A 161 -14.00 -11.75 0.21
N TYR A 162 -14.44 -10.79 -0.59
CA TYR A 162 -13.55 -9.75 -1.10
C TYR A 162 -13.14 -8.79 0.03
N GLY A 163 -11.84 -8.58 0.19
CA GLY A 163 -11.26 -7.65 1.16
C GLY A 163 -11.17 -6.22 0.64
N THR A 164 -12.03 -5.85 -0.32
CA THR A 164 -12.11 -4.48 -0.82
C THR A 164 -13.50 -4.20 -1.40
N THR A 165 -14.06 -3.04 -1.07
CA THR A 165 -15.39 -2.59 -1.49
C THR A 165 -15.31 -1.24 -2.20
N ALA A 166 -16.27 -0.96 -3.09
CA ALA A 166 -16.41 0.33 -3.75
C ALA A 166 -17.33 1.28 -2.95
N GLY A 167 -18.25 0.73 -2.17
CA GLY A 167 -19.21 1.49 -1.35
C GLY A 167 -19.36 0.85 0.02
N GLY A 168 -20.11 1.51 0.92
CA GLY A 168 -20.35 1.05 2.28
C GLY A 168 -19.20 1.31 3.25
N LEU A 169 -19.14 0.53 4.31
CA LEU A 169 -18.17 0.70 5.41
C LEU A 169 -16.81 0.09 5.06
N LYS A 170 -15.94 0.86 4.45
CA LYS A 170 -14.58 0.41 4.07
C LYS A 170 -13.72 -0.07 5.24
N CYS A 171 -13.99 0.37 6.45
CA CYS A 171 -13.31 -0.12 7.65
C CYS A 171 -13.52 -1.62 7.88
N LEU A 172 -14.52 -2.23 7.25
CA LEU A 172 -14.76 -3.67 7.29
C LEU A 172 -13.96 -4.47 6.24
N ASP A 173 -13.31 -3.82 5.28
CA ASP A 173 -12.51 -4.50 4.25
C ASP A 173 -11.44 -5.44 4.86
N PRO A 174 -10.65 -5.05 5.89
CA PRO A 174 -9.75 -5.96 6.58
C PRO A 174 -10.44 -7.16 7.23
N VAL A 175 -11.65 -6.95 7.78
CA VAL A 175 -12.46 -8.02 8.37
C VAL A 175 -12.80 -9.06 7.32
N TYR A 176 -13.32 -8.63 6.16
CA TYR A 176 -13.64 -9.54 5.05
C TYR A 176 -12.41 -10.26 4.52
N PHE A 177 -11.25 -9.60 4.45
CA PHE A 177 -10.01 -10.27 4.06
C PHE A 177 -9.64 -11.38 5.03
N PHE A 178 -9.67 -11.12 6.34
CA PHE A 178 -9.29 -12.08 7.38
C PHE A 178 -10.32 -13.18 7.63
N LEU A 179 -11.57 -13.01 7.19
CA LEU A 179 -12.60 -14.07 7.20
C LEU A 179 -12.30 -15.23 6.24
N ASN A 180 -11.47 -15.01 5.22
CA ASN A 180 -11.14 -16.07 4.27
C ASN A 180 -10.29 -17.17 4.94
N PRO A 181 -10.52 -18.45 4.62
CA PRO A 181 -9.72 -19.53 5.20
C PRO A 181 -8.25 -19.43 4.81
N CYS A 182 -7.96 -19.25 3.53
CA CYS A 182 -6.61 -19.23 2.97
C CYS A 182 -6.42 -18.03 2.03
N PRO A 183 -6.41 -16.80 2.53
CA PRO A 183 -6.13 -15.65 1.68
C PRO A 183 -4.65 -15.67 1.26
N VAL A 184 -4.39 -15.33 0.01
CA VAL A 184 -3.04 -15.25 -0.56
C VAL A 184 -2.65 -13.79 -0.67
N TYR A 185 -1.46 -13.46 -0.23
CA TYR A 185 -0.87 -12.15 -0.37
C TYR A 185 0.57 -12.26 -0.87
N SER A 186 0.90 -11.50 -1.89
CA SER A 186 2.26 -11.47 -2.43
C SER A 186 2.74 -10.04 -2.62
N ALA A 187 4.00 -9.82 -2.29
CA ALA A 187 4.70 -8.56 -2.51
C ALA A 187 5.99 -8.83 -3.30
N CYS A 188 6.27 -7.98 -4.29
CA CYS A 188 7.51 -8.00 -5.04
C CYS A 188 8.12 -6.60 -5.01
N LEU A 189 9.28 -6.45 -4.36
CA LEU A 189 10.05 -5.22 -4.40
C LEU A 189 10.79 -5.17 -5.72
N LEU A 190 10.60 -4.07 -6.44
CA LEU A 190 11.26 -3.83 -7.72
C LEU A 190 12.51 -2.96 -7.51
N GLY A 191 13.35 -2.87 -8.52
CA GLY A 191 14.54 -2.05 -8.46
C GLY A 191 14.22 -0.59 -8.12
N THR A 192 14.99 0.01 -7.21
CA THR A 192 14.81 1.43 -6.84
C THR A 192 15.01 2.32 -8.06
N VAL A 193 14.05 3.18 -8.34
CA VAL A 193 14.16 4.23 -9.35
C VAL A 193 15.09 5.31 -8.79
N ARG A 194 16.25 5.49 -9.43
CA ARG A 194 17.29 6.47 -9.06
C ARG A 194 17.55 7.40 -10.23
N GLY A 195 18.07 8.60 -9.96
CA GLY A 195 18.64 9.49 -10.97
C GLY A 195 17.64 10.31 -11.78
N MET A 196 16.36 10.32 -11.40
CA MET A 196 15.39 11.22 -12.02
C MET A 196 15.34 12.61 -11.39
N GLY A 197 16.17 12.85 -10.34
CA GLY A 197 16.17 14.08 -9.58
C GLY A 197 14.87 14.34 -8.82
N THR A 198 14.83 15.36 -8.01
CA THR A 198 13.55 15.88 -7.51
C THR A 198 12.81 16.49 -8.69
N CYS A 199 11.68 15.90 -9.06
CA CYS A 199 10.86 16.34 -10.21
C CYS A 199 10.21 17.73 -9.99
N ARG A 200 10.66 18.48 -8.99
CA ARG A 200 10.06 19.78 -8.62
C ARG A 200 10.27 20.84 -9.70
N ASP A 201 11.42 20.82 -10.35
CA ASP A 201 11.88 21.92 -11.20
C ASP A 201 11.64 21.68 -12.70
N VAL A 202 11.16 20.49 -13.08
CA VAL A 202 10.89 20.16 -14.50
C VAL A 202 9.43 19.81 -14.67
N GLU A 203 8.71 20.69 -15.35
CA GLU A 203 7.30 20.50 -15.66
C GLU A 203 7.12 19.24 -16.53
N GLY A 204 6.27 18.31 -16.09
CA GLY A 204 6.03 17.05 -16.79
C GLY A 204 6.81 15.86 -16.26
N LEU A 205 8.04 16.01 -15.76
CA LEU A 205 8.89 14.89 -15.33
C LEU A 205 8.24 14.04 -14.21
N LYS A 206 7.51 14.65 -13.29
CA LYS A 206 6.74 13.94 -12.24
C LYS A 206 5.71 12.97 -12.79
N PHE A 207 5.08 13.29 -13.92
CA PHE A 207 4.13 12.40 -14.58
C PHE A 207 4.85 11.24 -15.27
N GLU A 208 6.01 11.49 -15.85
CA GLU A 208 6.85 10.45 -16.46
C GLU A 208 7.32 9.45 -15.42
N VAL A 209 7.80 9.94 -14.25
CA VAL A 209 8.21 9.08 -13.13
C VAL A 209 7.02 8.28 -12.61
N ALA A 210 5.87 8.92 -12.38
CA ALA A 210 4.68 8.23 -11.89
C ALA A 210 4.20 7.15 -12.89
N ASN A 211 4.20 7.44 -14.18
CA ASN A 211 3.85 6.50 -15.24
C ASN A 211 4.89 5.38 -15.37
N HIS A 212 6.17 5.68 -15.17
CA HIS A 212 7.23 4.67 -15.18
C HIS A 212 7.06 3.68 -14.01
N VAL A 213 6.85 4.18 -12.81
CA VAL A 213 6.57 3.35 -11.62
C VAL A 213 5.32 2.50 -11.81
N GLN A 214 4.24 3.08 -12.37
CA GLN A 214 3.01 2.34 -12.68
C GLN A 214 3.29 1.19 -13.66
N ARG A 215 4.06 1.44 -14.73
CA ARG A 215 4.43 0.41 -15.72
C ARG A 215 5.26 -0.70 -15.10
N MET A 216 6.29 -0.39 -14.32
CA MET A 216 7.12 -1.39 -13.64
C MET A 216 6.25 -2.34 -12.78
N ILE A 217 5.30 -1.79 -12.02
CA ILE A 217 4.38 -2.57 -11.20
C ILE A 217 3.44 -3.38 -12.08
N GLY A 218 2.87 -2.77 -13.13
CA GLY A 218 1.97 -3.43 -14.07
C GLY A 218 2.62 -4.62 -14.78
N GLU A 219 3.84 -4.45 -15.28
CA GLU A 219 4.63 -5.51 -15.93
C GLU A 219 4.93 -6.66 -14.95
N SER A 220 5.35 -6.34 -13.72
CA SER A 220 5.63 -7.34 -12.69
C SER A 220 4.41 -8.20 -12.32
N LEU A 221 3.21 -7.61 -12.36
CA LEU A 221 1.95 -8.28 -12.03
C LEU A 221 1.23 -8.90 -13.25
N GLY A 222 1.62 -8.53 -14.46
CA GLY A 222 0.86 -8.81 -15.67
C GLY A 222 -0.48 -8.06 -15.70
N PHE A 223 -0.53 -6.85 -15.12
CA PHE A 223 -1.72 -6.00 -15.04
C PHE A 223 -1.67 -4.89 -16.09
N ARG A 224 -2.85 -4.54 -16.60
CA ARG A 224 -2.98 -3.43 -17.56
C ARG A 224 -2.92 -2.09 -16.84
N CYS A 225 -2.01 -1.21 -17.25
CA CYS A 225 -2.00 0.18 -16.81
C CYS A 225 -3.11 0.98 -17.53
N THR A 226 -3.82 1.81 -16.79
CA THR A 226 -4.91 2.66 -17.32
C THR A 226 -4.69 4.13 -16.96
N SER A 227 -5.35 5.01 -17.67
CA SER A 227 -5.45 6.44 -17.35
C SER A 227 -6.62 6.76 -16.41
N LEU A 228 -7.44 5.76 -16.06
CA LEU A 228 -8.60 5.90 -15.19
C LEU A 228 -8.16 6.33 -13.78
N THR A 229 -8.94 7.23 -13.21
CA THR A 229 -8.68 7.78 -11.88
C THR A 229 -9.55 7.10 -10.81
N ARG A 230 -9.26 7.41 -9.55
CA ARG A 230 -10.15 7.05 -8.44
C ARG A 230 -11.59 7.52 -8.69
N ARG A 231 -11.77 8.75 -9.23
CA ARG A 231 -13.11 9.31 -9.52
C ARG A 231 -13.86 8.44 -10.54
N ASP A 232 -13.21 8.08 -11.64
CA ASP A 232 -13.81 7.22 -12.68
C ASP A 232 -14.27 5.89 -12.10
N LYS A 233 -13.44 5.27 -11.25
CA LYS A 233 -13.79 4.03 -10.55
C LYS A 233 -15.08 4.19 -9.72
N TYR A 234 -15.18 5.24 -8.92
CA TYR A 234 -16.33 5.44 -8.04
C TYR A 234 -17.59 5.82 -8.82
N MET A 235 -17.47 6.61 -9.88
CA MET A 235 -18.60 6.91 -10.77
C MET A 235 -19.20 5.65 -11.38
N VAL A 236 -18.34 4.72 -11.84
CA VAL A 236 -18.80 3.46 -12.46
C VAL A 236 -19.38 2.49 -11.43
N LEU A 237 -18.75 2.33 -10.26
CA LEU A 237 -19.10 1.28 -9.30
C LEU A 237 -20.09 1.72 -8.22
N ALA A 238 -20.14 2.98 -7.87
CA ALA A 238 -20.94 3.49 -6.76
C ALA A 238 -21.82 4.70 -7.12
N GLY A 239 -21.75 5.20 -8.35
CA GLY A 239 -22.52 6.36 -8.81
C GLY A 239 -22.20 7.67 -8.10
N ASN A 240 -21.01 7.77 -7.47
CA ASN A 240 -20.55 8.97 -6.78
C ASN A 240 -19.06 9.23 -7.01
N GLU A 241 -18.54 10.36 -6.53
CA GLU A 241 -17.14 10.74 -6.72
C GLU A 241 -16.16 10.09 -5.69
N GLY A 242 -16.67 9.18 -4.84
CA GLY A 242 -15.88 8.54 -3.78
C GLY A 242 -15.45 9.50 -2.67
N ILE A 243 -16.13 10.62 -2.50
CA ILE A 243 -15.96 11.53 -1.37
C ILE A 243 -16.81 10.96 -0.24
N VAL A 244 -16.18 10.53 0.83
CA VAL A 244 -16.80 10.06 2.07
C VAL A 244 -16.54 11.08 3.15
#